data_77f7196302026f650649717837222473
#
_entry.id   77f7196302026f650649717837222473
#
_cell.length_a   1.000
_cell.length_b   1.000
_cell.length_c   1.000
_cell.angle_alpha   90.00
_cell.angle_beta   90.00
_cell.angle_gamma   90.00
#
_symmetry.space_group_name_H-M   'P 1'
#
loop_
_entity.id
_entity.type
_entity.pdbx_description
1 polymer ?
#
loop_
_entity_poly.entity_id
_entity_poly.type
_entity_poly.pdbx_seq_one_letter_code
_entity_poly.pdbx_strand_id
1 'polypeptide(L)'
;MNARHLRRVAVAVSAAALLPLALTACGGDSDTSSADSAPSAAASSPAEATEEATPMDEPFGPACATVPKDGAGSFDGMAKDPVATAASNNPALSTLVAAVKQAGLVDTLNNAQDITVFAPTDDAFAKIPKADLDKLLADKEQLTKVLTAHVVGQKLTPAQLDKGSFDTLAKTKLTTSGSDMTYTVNDSSKVVCGNVPTANATVYIVDTVLMPSS
;
A
#
# COMPACT_ATOMS: atom_id res chain seq x y z
N MET A 1 -42.79 18.70 -13.19
CA MET A 1 -43.89 17.96 -12.49
C MET A 1 -43.57 16.49 -12.52
N ASN A 2 -43.31 15.92 -11.40
CA ASN A 2 -43.38 14.52 -10.92
C ASN A 2 -42.20 14.27 -9.97
N ALA A 3 -42.44 14.40 -8.71
CA ALA A 3 -43.02 13.51 -7.70
C ALA A 3 -42.02 12.43 -7.22
N ARG A 4 -41.40 12.76 -6.16
CA ARG A 4 -41.00 12.07 -4.89
C ARG A 4 -41.40 10.59 -4.81
N HIS A 5 -40.40 9.74 -4.58
CA HIS A 5 -40.56 8.52 -3.81
C HIS A 5 -39.54 8.44 -2.67
N LEU A 6 -39.99 8.90 -1.51
CA LEU A 6 -39.44 8.53 -0.21
C LEU A 6 -39.76 7.05 0.06
N ARG A 7 -38.77 6.20 0.20
CA ARG A 7 -38.93 4.90 0.86
C ARG A 7 -38.19 4.93 2.18
N ARG A 8 -38.98 5.11 3.23
CA ARG A 8 -38.62 4.82 4.60
C ARG A 8 -38.57 3.30 4.75
N VAL A 9 -37.51 2.76 5.24
CA VAL A 9 -37.45 1.39 5.77
C VAL A 9 -37.00 1.46 7.21
N ALA A 10 -37.82 0.87 8.03
CA ALA A 10 -37.80 0.93 9.48
C ALA A 10 -36.65 0.09 10.10
N VAL A 11 -36.25 0.60 11.24
CA VAL A 11 -35.39 0.01 12.24
C VAL A 11 -36.03 -1.26 12.83
N ALA A 12 -35.28 -2.34 12.92
CA ALA A 12 -35.57 -3.44 13.84
C ALA A 12 -34.38 -3.61 14.78
N VAL A 13 -34.62 -3.20 16.02
CA VAL A 13 -33.80 -3.48 17.20
C VAL A 13 -34.13 -4.88 17.65
N SER A 14 -33.14 -5.71 17.88
CA SER A 14 -33.27 -6.95 18.66
C SER A 14 -32.16 -7.04 19.68
N ALA A 15 -32.60 -7.10 20.91
CA ALA A 15 -31.83 -7.11 22.14
C ALA A 15 -31.38 -8.53 22.55
N ALA A 16 -30.26 -8.56 23.27
CA ALA A 16 -29.91 -9.37 24.45
C ALA A 16 -29.83 -10.90 24.36
N ALA A 17 -28.65 -11.42 24.72
CA ALA A 17 -28.53 -12.57 25.61
C ALA A 17 -27.19 -12.50 26.36
N LEU A 18 -27.31 -12.26 27.67
CA LEU A 18 -26.33 -12.47 28.71
C LEU A 18 -26.27 -13.96 29.05
N LEU A 19 -25.07 -14.51 29.27
CA LEU A 19 -24.90 -15.76 30.01
C LEU A 19 -23.57 -15.76 30.79
N PRO A 20 -23.55 -16.43 31.97
CA PRO A 20 -22.66 -16.06 33.06
C PRO A 20 -21.44 -16.97 33.28
N LEU A 21 -20.59 -16.48 34.20
CA LEU A 21 -19.47 -17.11 34.88
C LEU A 21 -19.69 -18.58 35.30
N ALA A 22 -18.64 -19.38 35.22
CA ALA A 22 -18.39 -20.49 36.14
C ALA A 22 -16.92 -20.42 36.59
N LEU A 23 -16.75 -20.01 37.87
CA LEU A 23 -15.56 -20.29 38.67
C LEU A 23 -15.65 -21.75 39.13
N THR A 24 -14.55 -22.48 39.00
CA THR A 24 -14.27 -23.63 39.87
C THR A 24 -12.86 -23.52 40.40
N ALA A 25 -12.80 -23.22 41.68
CA ALA A 25 -11.65 -23.41 42.56
C ALA A 25 -11.66 -24.82 43.11
N CYS A 26 -10.48 -25.42 43.22
CA CYS A 26 -10.10 -26.48 44.18
C CYS A 26 -8.57 -26.50 44.15
N GLY A 27 -7.82 -26.24 45.17
CA GLY A 27 -7.84 -26.57 46.59
C GLY A 27 -7.14 -27.91 46.83
N GLY A 28 -5.92 -27.92 47.35
CA GLY A 28 -5.23 -29.13 47.78
C GLY A 28 -3.82 -28.84 48.31
N ASP A 29 -3.73 -28.67 49.60
CA ASP A 29 -2.52 -28.62 50.41
C ASP A 29 -1.71 -29.91 50.35
N SER A 30 -0.42 -29.86 50.51
CA SER A 30 0.39 -30.46 51.57
C SER A 30 1.90 -30.42 51.30
N ASP A 31 2.58 -29.71 52.15
CA ASP A 31 3.86 -29.90 52.81
C ASP A 31 4.93 -30.83 52.21
N THR A 32 6.16 -30.38 52.11
CA THR A 32 7.29 -30.61 52.99
C THR A 32 8.64 -30.34 52.33
N SER A 33 9.38 -29.37 52.90
CA SER A 33 10.82 -29.24 53.08
C SER A 33 11.86 -29.76 52.08
N SER A 34 12.72 -28.93 51.70
CA SER A 34 14.16 -28.77 52.01
C SER A 34 15.02 -28.40 50.81
N ALA A 35 15.67 -27.29 50.98
CA ALA A 35 17.06 -26.95 50.71
C ALA A 35 17.63 -27.00 49.28
N ASP A 36 18.06 -25.79 48.93
CA ASP A 36 19.38 -25.47 48.39
C ASP A 36 19.63 -25.49 46.88
N SER A 37 20.22 -24.37 46.49
CA SER A 37 20.91 -24.08 45.21
C SER A 37 20.12 -23.36 44.12
N ALA A 38 20.15 -22.05 44.17
CA ALA A 38 20.03 -21.25 42.98
C ALA A 38 21.17 -21.54 41.99
N PRO A 39 20.87 -21.50 40.68
CA PRO A 39 21.49 -20.47 39.87
C PRO A 39 20.49 -19.78 38.92
N SER A 40 20.68 -18.48 38.93
CA SER A 40 20.57 -17.57 37.78
C SER A 40 19.43 -17.81 36.81
N ALA A 41 18.33 -17.07 36.98
CA ALA A 41 17.34 -16.85 35.97
C ALA A 41 17.94 -16.07 34.82
N ALA A 42 18.19 -16.77 33.71
CA ALA A 42 18.31 -16.14 32.42
C ALA A 42 16.88 -15.72 32.02
N ALA A 43 16.64 -14.42 31.99
CA ALA A 43 15.46 -13.81 31.40
C ALA A 43 15.46 -14.19 29.92
N SER A 44 14.58 -15.12 29.55
CA SER A 44 14.23 -15.36 28.15
C SER A 44 13.42 -14.15 27.70
N SER A 45 14.10 -13.22 27.05
CA SER A 45 13.47 -12.22 26.19
C SER A 45 12.62 -12.97 25.17
N PRO A 46 11.38 -12.56 24.88
CA PRO A 46 10.66 -13.08 23.73
C PRO A 46 11.50 -12.75 22.51
N ALA A 47 11.98 -13.77 21.80
CA ALA A 47 12.51 -13.60 20.46
C ALA A 47 11.37 -12.99 19.64
N GLU A 48 11.54 -11.73 19.23
CA GLU A 48 10.81 -11.21 18.10
C GLU A 48 11.06 -12.21 16.96
N ALA A 49 9.99 -12.85 16.53
CA ALA A 49 10.02 -13.63 15.31
C ALA A 49 10.36 -12.65 14.20
N THR A 50 11.63 -12.63 13.83
CA THR A 50 12.05 -12.08 12.55
C THR A 50 11.36 -12.98 11.53
N GLU A 51 10.23 -12.52 10.98
CA GLU A 51 9.66 -13.13 9.78
C GLU A 51 10.79 -13.06 8.75
N GLU A 52 11.33 -14.20 8.41
CA GLU A 52 12.31 -14.38 7.36
C GLU A 52 11.60 -13.92 6.08
N ALA A 53 11.86 -12.66 5.67
CA ALA A 53 11.37 -12.10 4.43
C ALA A 53 11.80 -13.03 3.30
N THR A 54 10.82 -13.65 2.64
CA THR A 54 11.10 -14.42 1.44
C THR A 54 11.67 -13.46 0.39
N PRO A 55 12.53 -13.90 -0.54
CA PRO A 55 13.11 -13.02 -1.56
C PRO A 55 12.09 -12.24 -2.40
N MET A 56 10.80 -12.64 -2.33
CA MET A 56 9.70 -11.98 -3.01
C MET A 56 9.09 -10.79 -2.24
N ASP A 57 9.49 -10.58 -0.98
CA ASP A 57 8.98 -9.47 -0.16
C ASP A 57 9.91 -8.25 -0.17
N GLU A 58 11.11 -8.37 -0.70
CA GLU A 58 12.05 -7.25 -0.79
C GLU A 58 11.80 -6.38 -2.03
N PRO A 59 12.09 -5.06 -1.94
CA PRO A 59 12.09 -4.18 -3.10
C PRO A 59 13.13 -4.62 -4.14
N PHE A 60 12.75 -4.60 -5.42
CA PHE A 60 13.59 -5.07 -6.53
C PHE A 60 13.61 -4.08 -7.69
N GLY A 61 14.63 -4.16 -8.52
CA GLY A 61 14.79 -3.36 -9.74
C GLY A 61 15.91 -2.32 -9.66
N PRO A 62 16.39 -1.84 -10.83
CA PRO A 62 17.60 -1.02 -10.91
C PRO A 62 17.46 0.35 -10.24
N ALA A 63 16.27 0.95 -10.28
CA ALA A 63 16.05 2.26 -9.67
C ALA A 63 15.87 2.20 -8.15
N CYS A 64 15.75 1.01 -7.54
CA CYS A 64 15.77 0.88 -6.09
C CYS A 64 17.10 1.35 -5.47
N ALA A 65 18.20 1.28 -6.24
CA ALA A 65 19.50 1.78 -5.80
C ALA A 65 19.55 3.31 -5.62
N THR A 66 18.61 4.05 -6.22
CA THR A 66 18.50 5.51 -6.07
C THR A 66 17.68 5.94 -4.86
N VAL A 67 16.98 5.01 -4.22
CA VAL A 67 16.23 5.27 -2.99
C VAL A 67 17.23 5.49 -1.84
N PRO A 68 17.05 6.53 -1.01
CA PRO A 68 17.90 6.75 0.15
C PRO A 68 17.95 5.51 1.06
N LYS A 69 19.12 5.24 1.63
CA LYS A 69 19.29 4.09 2.54
C LYS A 69 18.77 4.38 3.95
N ASP A 70 18.71 5.67 4.31
CA ASP A 70 18.33 6.12 5.63
C ASP A 70 17.34 7.28 5.56
N GLY A 71 16.59 7.49 6.64
CA GLY A 71 15.62 8.57 6.79
C GLY A 71 14.22 8.21 6.26
N ALA A 72 13.33 9.20 6.23
CA ALA A 72 11.92 9.03 5.86
C ALA A 72 11.73 8.57 4.38
N GLY A 73 12.70 8.85 3.51
CA GLY A 73 12.70 8.42 2.11
C GLY A 73 13.29 7.04 1.87
N SER A 74 13.84 6.37 2.88
CA SER A 74 14.32 4.98 2.78
C SER A 74 13.14 4.00 2.73
N PHE A 75 13.40 2.75 2.36
CA PHE A 75 12.36 1.71 2.38
C PHE A 75 11.75 1.53 3.78
N ASP A 76 12.57 1.50 4.82
CA ASP A 76 12.11 1.39 6.21
C ASP A 76 11.34 2.63 6.68
N GLY A 77 11.72 3.82 6.21
CA GLY A 77 10.98 5.06 6.47
C GLY A 77 9.63 5.07 5.78
N MET A 78 9.61 4.74 4.50
CA MET A 78 8.37 4.68 3.70
C MET A 78 7.40 3.60 4.20
N ALA A 79 7.89 2.46 4.71
CA ALA A 79 7.05 1.41 5.27
C ALA A 79 6.21 1.85 6.48
N LYS A 80 6.63 2.90 7.17
CA LYS A 80 5.94 3.45 8.35
C LYS A 80 4.92 4.54 8.01
N ASP A 81 5.02 5.11 6.82
CA ASP A 81 4.20 6.22 6.37
C ASP A 81 3.11 5.76 5.38
N PRO A 82 1.91 6.38 5.39
CA PRO A 82 0.93 6.18 4.34
C PRO A 82 1.49 6.60 2.97
N VAL A 83 1.00 5.98 1.90
CA VAL A 83 1.61 6.03 0.56
C VAL A 83 1.87 7.43 0.01
N ALA A 84 0.95 8.39 0.20
CA ALA A 84 1.17 9.76 -0.30
C ALA A 84 2.21 10.52 0.53
N THR A 85 2.33 10.22 1.82
CA THR A 85 3.36 10.75 2.72
C THR A 85 4.71 10.12 2.36
N ALA A 86 4.77 8.80 2.23
CA ALA A 86 5.95 8.06 1.82
C ALA A 86 6.50 8.55 0.47
N ALA A 87 5.62 8.72 -0.53
CA ALA A 87 6.00 9.29 -1.82
C ALA A 87 6.59 10.70 -1.70
N SER A 88 6.08 11.52 -0.78
CA SER A 88 6.58 12.90 -0.55
C SER A 88 8.01 12.94 -0.02
N ASN A 89 8.45 11.86 0.61
CA ASN A 89 9.81 11.71 1.13
C ASN A 89 10.80 11.16 0.08
N ASN A 90 10.30 10.75 -1.09
CA ASN A 90 11.14 10.23 -2.17
C ASN A 90 11.37 11.32 -3.25
N PRO A 91 12.63 11.78 -3.46
CA PRO A 91 12.94 12.87 -4.39
C PRO A 91 12.62 12.52 -5.86
N ALA A 92 12.62 11.25 -6.23
CA ALA A 92 12.33 10.81 -7.60
C ALA A 92 10.82 10.85 -7.96
N LEU A 93 9.95 11.17 -7.00
CA LEU A 93 8.49 11.21 -7.14
C LEU A 93 7.90 12.61 -6.92
N SER A 94 8.73 13.65 -6.98
CA SER A 94 8.32 15.04 -6.66
C SER A 94 7.18 15.55 -7.54
N THR A 95 7.23 15.28 -8.83
CA THR A 95 6.19 15.65 -9.81
C THR A 95 4.88 14.90 -9.54
N LEU A 96 4.95 13.60 -9.24
CA LEU A 96 3.78 12.81 -8.86
C LEU A 96 3.11 13.39 -7.60
N VAL A 97 3.89 13.72 -6.59
CA VAL A 97 3.38 14.29 -5.34
C VAL A 97 2.70 15.63 -5.58
N ALA A 98 3.29 16.49 -6.43
CA ALA A 98 2.67 17.76 -6.82
C ALA A 98 1.32 17.52 -7.52
N ALA A 99 1.26 16.56 -8.45
CA ALA A 99 0.04 16.18 -9.16
C ALA A 99 -1.05 15.62 -8.21
N VAL A 100 -0.68 14.76 -7.26
CA VAL A 100 -1.59 14.20 -6.25
C VAL A 100 -2.15 15.29 -5.34
N LYS A 101 -1.32 16.24 -4.91
CA LYS A 101 -1.76 17.41 -4.13
C LYS A 101 -2.71 18.29 -4.92
N GLN A 102 -2.43 18.55 -6.19
CA GLN A 102 -3.27 19.36 -7.09
C GLN A 102 -4.62 18.70 -7.35
N ALA A 103 -4.65 17.39 -7.52
CA ALA A 103 -5.87 16.61 -7.66
C ALA A 103 -6.70 16.52 -6.35
N GLY A 104 -6.08 16.79 -5.18
CA GLY A 104 -6.71 16.64 -3.87
C GLY A 104 -6.89 15.18 -3.45
N LEU A 105 -6.01 14.29 -3.92
CA LEU A 105 -6.09 12.85 -3.68
C LEU A 105 -5.23 12.37 -2.50
N VAL A 106 -4.52 13.26 -1.82
CA VAL A 106 -3.61 12.92 -0.70
C VAL A 106 -4.35 12.12 0.38
N ASP A 107 -5.47 12.65 0.87
CA ASP A 107 -6.26 12.00 1.91
C ASP A 107 -6.90 10.70 1.42
N THR A 108 -7.35 10.67 0.17
CA THR A 108 -7.91 9.46 -0.43
C THR A 108 -6.90 8.32 -0.47
N LEU A 109 -5.66 8.61 -0.88
CA LEU A 109 -4.58 7.63 -0.97
C LEU A 109 -4.07 7.22 0.41
N ASN A 110 -3.98 8.14 1.36
CA ASN A 110 -3.53 7.83 2.71
C ASN A 110 -4.54 7.03 3.54
N ASN A 111 -5.83 7.16 3.25
CA ASN A 111 -6.89 6.43 3.94
C ASN A 111 -7.28 5.11 3.25
N ALA A 112 -6.87 4.91 1.99
CA ALA A 112 -7.09 3.64 1.30
C ALA A 112 -6.24 2.54 1.97
N GLN A 113 -6.75 1.31 1.98
CA GLN A 113 -6.05 0.15 2.56
C GLN A 113 -5.84 -0.91 1.49
N ASP A 114 -4.73 -1.63 1.60
CA ASP A 114 -4.39 -2.76 0.73
C ASP A 114 -4.44 -2.42 -0.77
N ILE A 115 -3.97 -1.23 -1.13
CA ILE A 115 -3.89 -0.79 -2.52
C ILE A 115 -2.49 -1.00 -3.10
N THR A 116 -2.43 -1.02 -4.42
CA THR A 116 -1.17 -0.97 -5.17
C THR A 116 -1.10 0.31 -5.98
N VAL A 117 0.01 1.02 -5.87
CA VAL A 117 0.24 2.29 -6.58
C VAL A 117 1.38 2.12 -7.57
N PHE A 118 1.11 2.34 -8.85
CA PHE A 118 2.13 2.45 -9.88
C PHE A 118 2.60 3.91 -9.96
N ALA A 119 3.74 4.22 -9.34
CA ALA A 119 4.24 5.58 -9.16
C ALA A 119 5.20 5.96 -10.30
N PRO A 120 4.81 6.84 -11.24
CA PRO A 120 5.73 7.31 -12.27
C PRO A 120 6.80 8.23 -11.67
N THR A 121 8.04 8.05 -12.12
CA THR A 121 9.17 8.92 -11.75
C THR A 121 9.06 10.31 -12.39
N ASP A 122 9.85 11.26 -11.90
CA ASP A 122 9.96 12.58 -12.54
C ASP A 122 10.43 12.45 -14.02
N ASP A 123 11.31 11.49 -14.32
CA ASP A 123 11.72 11.17 -15.69
C ASP A 123 10.56 10.62 -16.53
N ALA A 124 9.62 9.90 -15.94
CA ALA A 124 8.41 9.44 -16.62
C ALA A 124 7.53 10.63 -17.08
N PHE A 125 7.39 11.64 -16.24
CA PHE A 125 6.69 12.86 -16.59
C PHE A 125 7.46 13.69 -17.63
N ALA A 126 8.79 13.67 -17.61
CA ALA A 126 9.62 14.36 -18.60
C ALA A 126 9.47 13.78 -20.03
N LYS A 127 9.03 12.53 -20.17
CA LYS A 127 8.69 11.92 -21.47
C LYS A 127 7.42 12.50 -22.10
N ILE A 128 6.54 13.11 -21.30
CA ILE A 128 5.31 13.75 -21.79
C ILE A 128 5.67 15.14 -22.36
N PRO A 129 5.19 15.49 -23.57
CA PRO A 129 5.35 16.83 -24.09
C PRO A 129 4.85 17.88 -23.10
N LYS A 130 5.65 18.92 -22.86
CA LYS A 130 5.37 19.92 -21.84
C LYS A 130 3.98 20.56 -21.99
N ALA A 131 3.55 20.78 -23.22
CA ALA A 131 2.22 21.33 -23.51
C ALA A 131 1.07 20.39 -23.08
N ASP A 132 1.28 19.08 -23.14
CA ASP A 132 0.27 18.10 -22.73
C ASP A 132 0.30 17.89 -21.24
N LEU A 133 1.48 17.91 -20.63
CA LEU A 133 1.64 17.89 -19.18
C LEU A 133 0.98 19.11 -18.52
N ASP A 134 1.22 20.31 -19.07
CA ASP A 134 0.61 21.54 -18.56
C ASP A 134 -0.92 21.51 -18.65
N LYS A 135 -1.48 20.97 -19.75
CA LYS A 135 -2.93 20.75 -19.89
C LYS A 135 -3.45 19.76 -18.89
N LEU A 136 -2.75 18.63 -18.70
CA LEU A 136 -3.12 17.60 -17.75
C LEU A 136 -3.15 18.14 -16.32
N LEU A 137 -2.13 18.92 -15.93
CA LEU A 137 -2.07 19.55 -14.62
C LEU A 137 -3.13 20.66 -14.45
N ALA A 138 -3.52 21.34 -15.51
CA ALA A 138 -4.56 22.38 -15.47
C ALA A 138 -5.98 21.77 -15.37
N ASP A 139 -6.19 20.56 -15.90
CA ASP A 139 -7.47 19.87 -15.88
C ASP A 139 -7.53 18.87 -14.72
N LYS A 140 -8.15 19.29 -13.63
CA LYS A 140 -8.26 18.48 -12.41
C LYS A 140 -9.01 17.16 -12.62
N GLU A 141 -10.00 17.12 -13.51
CA GLU A 141 -10.75 15.90 -13.80
C GLU A 141 -9.91 14.88 -14.55
N GLN A 142 -9.18 15.33 -15.59
CA GLN A 142 -8.25 14.47 -16.32
C GLN A 142 -7.10 14.02 -15.43
N LEU A 143 -6.53 14.91 -14.63
CA LEU A 143 -5.48 14.59 -13.67
C LEU A 143 -5.95 13.52 -12.67
N THR A 144 -7.13 13.67 -12.10
CA THR A 144 -7.73 12.68 -11.20
C THR A 144 -7.90 11.33 -11.90
N LYS A 145 -8.39 11.32 -13.15
CA LYS A 145 -8.58 10.10 -13.94
C LYS A 145 -7.25 9.39 -14.21
N VAL A 146 -6.23 10.13 -14.60
CA VAL A 146 -4.87 9.60 -14.81
C VAL A 146 -4.31 9.04 -13.50
N LEU A 147 -4.35 9.80 -12.41
CA LEU A 147 -3.81 9.36 -11.11
C LEU A 147 -4.55 8.13 -10.57
N THR A 148 -5.86 8.07 -10.69
CA THR A 148 -6.65 6.90 -10.28
C THR A 148 -6.45 5.68 -11.18
N ALA A 149 -6.05 5.87 -12.45
CA ALA A 149 -5.63 4.79 -13.34
C ALA A 149 -4.28 4.15 -12.93
N HIS A 150 -3.48 4.85 -12.13
CA HIS A 150 -2.24 4.32 -11.55
C HIS A 150 -2.45 3.56 -10.24
N VAL A 151 -3.68 3.48 -9.74
CA VAL A 151 -3.99 2.86 -8.45
C VAL A 151 -4.92 1.66 -8.66
N VAL A 152 -4.49 0.51 -8.16
CA VAL A 152 -5.28 -0.73 -8.13
C VAL A 152 -5.80 -0.94 -6.72
N GLY A 153 -7.10 -1.22 -6.58
CA GLY A 153 -7.79 -1.38 -5.30
C GLY A 153 -7.53 -2.73 -4.61
N GLN A 154 -6.34 -3.28 -4.76
CA GLN A 154 -5.89 -4.51 -4.09
C GLN A 154 -4.37 -4.53 -3.97
N LYS A 155 -3.86 -5.21 -2.96
CA LYS A 155 -2.42 -5.43 -2.79
C LYS A 155 -1.96 -6.48 -3.81
N LEU A 156 -0.99 -6.11 -4.66
CA LEU A 156 -0.40 -6.98 -5.66
C LEU A 156 1.00 -7.42 -5.23
N THR A 157 1.24 -8.71 -5.32
CA THR A 157 2.58 -9.29 -5.16
C THR A 157 3.32 -9.32 -6.49
N PRO A 158 4.66 -9.41 -6.50
CA PRO A 158 5.43 -9.53 -7.74
C PRO A 158 4.97 -10.69 -8.64
N ALA A 159 4.66 -11.84 -8.07
CA ALA A 159 4.17 -13.01 -8.82
C ALA A 159 2.84 -12.75 -9.57
N GLN A 160 1.99 -11.89 -9.04
CA GLN A 160 0.74 -11.52 -9.71
C GLN A 160 0.97 -10.59 -10.91
N LEU A 161 2.12 -9.94 -11.00
CA LEU A 161 2.49 -9.06 -12.11
C LEU A 161 3.02 -9.82 -13.34
N ASP A 162 3.36 -11.10 -13.22
CA ASP A 162 3.88 -11.90 -14.34
C ASP A 162 2.93 -11.91 -15.54
N LYS A 163 1.63 -12.03 -15.26
CA LYS A 163 0.57 -11.99 -16.24
C LYS A 163 -0.74 -11.60 -15.56
N GLY A 164 -0.94 -10.32 -15.33
CA GLY A 164 -2.08 -9.80 -14.59
C GLY A 164 -2.98 -8.88 -15.41
N SER A 165 -4.25 -8.81 -15.00
CA SER A 165 -5.20 -7.81 -15.48
C SER A 165 -6.02 -7.35 -14.26
N PHE A 166 -5.91 -6.09 -13.90
CA PHE A 166 -6.45 -5.54 -12.67
C PHE A 166 -7.35 -4.35 -12.96
N ASP A 167 -8.38 -4.19 -12.15
CA ASP A 167 -9.24 -3.01 -12.21
C ASP A 167 -8.64 -1.87 -11.37
N THR A 168 -8.46 -0.72 -12.01
CA THR A 168 -7.94 0.48 -11.35
C THR A 168 -9.07 1.26 -10.67
N LEU A 169 -8.71 2.21 -9.80
CA LEU A 169 -9.70 3.12 -9.21
C LEU A 169 -10.38 4.03 -10.26
N ALA A 170 -9.77 4.20 -11.44
CA ALA A 170 -10.39 4.87 -12.60
C ALA A 170 -11.42 3.98 -13.32
N LYS A 171 -11.65 2.74 -12.85
CA LYS A 171 -12.49 1.73 -13.50
C LYS A 171 -12.02 1.35 -14.91
N THR A 172 -10.74 1.52 -15.17
CA THR A 172 -10.06 1.03 -16.36
C THR A 172 -9.23 -0.20 -16.03
N LYS A 173 -8.97 -1.05 -17.03
CA LYS A 173 -8.11 -2.21 -16.84
C LYS A 173 -6.64 -1.82 -17.00
N LEU A 174 -5.84 -2.34 -16.09
CA LEU A 174 -4.39 -2.28 -16.13
C LEU A 174 -3.88 -3.70 -16.34
N THR A 175 -3.06 -3.89 -17.37
CA THR A 175 -2.44 -5.19 -17.65
C THR A 175 -0.98 -5.17 -17.24
N THR A 176 -0.50 -6.30 -16.77
CA THR A 176 0.92 -6.49 -16.45
C THR A 176 1.43 -7.74 -17.14
N SER A 177 2.69 -7.70 -17.51
CA SER A 177 3.41 -8.83 -18.09
C SER A 177 4.87 -8.78 -17.68
N GLY A 178 5.50 -9.93 -17.54
CA GLY A 178 6.91 -10.00 -17.21
C GLY A 178 7.31 -11.31 -16.56
N SER A 179 8.53 -11.38 -16.09
CA SER A 179 9.12 -12.48 -15.31
C SER A 179 10.42 -12.01 -14.66
N ASP A 180 10.91 -12.77 -13.71
CA ASP A 180 12.24 -12.56 -13.13
C ASP A 180 12.48 -11.13 -12.63
N MET A 181 11.46 -10.56 -11.94
CA MET A 181 11.50 -9.18 -11.40
C MET A 181 11.60 -8.08 -12.47
N THR A 182 11.29 -8.42 -13.72
CA THR A 182 11.21 -7.46 -14.82
C THR A 182 9.78 -7.41 -15.34
N TYR A 183 9.07 -6.36 -15.00
CA TYR A 183 7.64 -6.22 -15.30
C TYR A 183 7.36 -4.99 -16.16
N THR A 184 6.37 -5.14 -17.02
CA THR A 184 5.84 -4.06 -17.87
C THR A 184 4.35 -3.90 -17.59
N VAL A 185 3.90 -2.68 -17.53
CA VAL A 185 2.51 -2.29 -17.30
C VAL A 185 1.95 -1.68 -18.57
N ASN A 186 0.78 -2.16 -19.02
CA ASN A 186 0.14 -1.75 -20.27
C ASN A 186 1.10 -1.76 -21.48
N ASP A 187 2.00 -2.75 -21.53
CA ASP A 187 2.99 -2.97 -22.59
C ASP A 187 3.92 -1.76 -22.90
N SER A 188 3.86 -0.72 -22.10
CA SER A 188 4.57 0.55 -22.35
C SER A 188 5.40 1.05 -21.17
N SER A 189 5.00 0.77 -19.96
CA SER A 189 5.61 1.30 -18.74
C SER A 189 6.37 0.20 -18.00
N LYS A 190 7.67 0.38 -17.82
CA LYS A 190 8.51 -0.61 -17.12
C LYS A 190 8.52 -0.33 -15.61
N VAL A 191 8.42 -1.37 -14.82
CA VAL A 191 8.69 -1.30 -13.38
C VAL A 191 10.20 -1.19 -13.18
N VAL A 192 10.65 -0.08 -12.63
CA VAL A 192 12.07 0.21 -12.39
C VAL A 192 12.49 0.01 -10.93
N CYS A 193 11.54 0.12 -10.01
CA CYS A 193 11.69 -0.33 -8.61
C CYS A 193 10.33 -0.82 -8.11
N GLY A 194 10.25 -2.09 -7.76
CA GLY A 194 9.01 -2.74 -7.38
C GLY A 194 8.97 -3.19 -5.94
N ASN A 195 7.78 -3.54 -5.49
CA ASN A 195 7.49 -4.09 -4.17
C ASN A 195 7.95 -3.18 -3.01
N VAL A 196 7.85 -1.88 -3.18
CA VAL A 196 8.19 -0.92 -2.12
C VAL A 196 7.04 -0.86 -1.11
N PRO A 197 7.27 -1.26 0.16
CA PRO A 197 6.22 -1.27 1.17
C PRO A 197 5.94 0.15 1.68
N THR A 198 4.66 0.42 1.97
CA THR A 198 4.21 1.56 2.75
C THR A 198 3.20 1.11 3.79
N ALA A 199 2.82 1.96 4.74
CA ALA A 199 1.92 1.58 5.82
C ALA A 199 0.55 1.04 5.33
N ASN A 200 0.09 1.44 4.14
CA ASN A 200 -1.24 1.10 3.64
C ASN A 200 -1.26 0.61 2.18
N ALA A 201 -0.10 0.55 1.52
CA ALA A 201 -0.01 0.21 0.10
C ALA A 201 1.30 -0.48 -0.26
N THR A 202 1.33 -1.10 -1.44
CA THR A 202 2.56 -1.52 -2.12
C THR A 202 2.79 -0.61 -3.32
N VAL A 203 4.01 -0.10 -3.48
CA VAL A 203 4.36 0.82 -4.55
C VAL A 203 5.28 0.15 -5.58
N TYR A 204 4.93 0.32 -6.85
CA TYR A 204 5.75 -0.05 -8.00
C TYR A 204 6.11 1.22 -8.76
N ILE A 205 7.38 1.59 -8.73
CA ILE A 205 7.88 2.77 -9.43
C ILE A 205 8.06 2.43 -10.90
N VAL A 206 7.51 3.26 -11.78
CA VAL A 206 7.49 3.03 -13.22
C VAL A 206 8.14 4.18 -13.99
N ASP A 207 8.70 3.85 -15.15
CA ASP A 207 9.45 4.77 -16.01
C ASP A 207 8.58 5.55 -17.02
N THR A 208 7.28 5.29 -17.04
CA THR A 208 6.35 5.92 -17.98
C THR A 208 4.99 6.13 -17.33
N VAL A 209 4.35 7.26 -17.58
CA VAL A 209 3.01 7.58 -17.07
C VAL A 209 1.97 6.75 -17.82
N LEU A 210 1.08 6.10 -17.07
CA LEU A 210 -0.02 5.31 -17.62
C LEU A 210 -1.14 6.25 -18.07
N MET A 211 -1.32 6.38 -19.36
CA MET A 211 -2.46 7.13 -19.92
C MET A 211 -3.65 6.18 -20.01
N PRO A 212 -4.81 6.51 -19.40
CA PRO A 212 -6.01 5.71 -19.61
C PRO A 212 -6.40 5.76 -21.07
N SER A 213 -6.61 4.61 -21.69
CA SER A 213 -7.19 4.53 -23.03
C SER A 213 -8.59 5.11 -23.00
N SER A 214 -8.83 6.03 -23.93
CA SER A 214 -10.12 6.72 -24.12
C SER A 214 -11.22 5.76 -24.48
#